data_526f0e6d4617f69cd3fea13f63bd8223
#
_entry.id   526f0e6d4617f69cd3fea13f63bd8223
#
_cell.length_a   1.000
_cell.length_b   1.000
_cell.length_c   1.000
_cell.angle_alpha   90.00
_cell.angle_beta   90.00
_cell.angle_gamma   90.00
#
_symmetry.space_group_name_H-M   'P 1'
#
loop_
_entity.id
_entity.type
_entity.pdbx_description
1 polymer ?
#
loop_
_entity_poly.entity_id
_entity_poly.type
_entity_poly.pdbx_seq_one_letter_code
_entity_poly.pdbx_strand_id
1 'polypeptide(L)'
;MMNGRVITLQLLLHDNPGQLSLILNLFAQRQANILTINSIVPTNGCAVVTISAETIELNVALEEFLRELRETRGVIKADILAGS
;
A
#
# COMPACT_ATOMS: atom_id res chain seq x y z
N MET A 1 -10.34 -21.28 11.33
CA MET A 1 -9.94 -20.70 11.27
C MET A 1 -9.63 -19.73 10.52
N MET A 2 -9.90 -19.00 10.54
CA MET A 2 -9.64 -18.26 9.68
C MET A 2 -8.55 -17.69 9.63
N ASN A 3 -8.14 -17.60 9.01
CA ASN A 3 -6.88 -17.21 8.74
C ASN A 3 -6.80 -15.80 8.38
N GLY A 4 -5.70 -15.18 8.47
CA GLY A 4 -5.48 -13.83 8.02
C GLY A 4 -5.66 -13.74 6.52
N ARG A 5 -6.02 -12.58 6.03
CA ARG A 5 -6.00 -12.31 4.61
C ARG A 5 -4.75 -11.55 4.28
N VAL A 6 -4.11 -11.98 3.21
CA VAL A 6 -2.92 -11.31 2.71
C VAL A 6 -3.23 -10.75 1.33
N ILE A 7 -2.99 -9.47 1.16
CA ILE A 7 -3.10 -8.84 -0.16
C ILE A 7 -1.74 -8.33 -0.57
N THR A 8 -1.50 -8.31 -1.87
CA THR A 8 -0.31 -7.70 -2.44
C THR A 8 -0.75 -6.54 -3.30
N LEU A 9 -0.22 -5.37 -2.97
CA LEU A 9 -0.55 -4.14 -3.66
C LEU A 9 0.65 -3.65 -4.44
N GLN A 10 0.41 -3.06 -5.57
CA GLN A 10 1.44 -2.35 -6.31
C GLN A 10 1.07 -0.88 -6.38
N LEU A 11 1.98 -0.03 -5.96
CA LEU A 11 1.77 1.40 -5.94
C LEU A 11 2.77 2.06 -6.88
N LEU A 12 2.29 3.01 -7.66
CA LEU A 12 3.15 3.87 -8.45
C LEU A 12 3.12 5.23 -7.78
N LEU A 13 4.27 5.69 -7.33
CA LEU A 13 4.39 6.90 -6.52
C LEU A 13 5.35 7.87 -7.17
N HIS A 14 5.16 9.16 -6.92
CA HIS A 14 6.20 10.13 -7.18
C HIS A 14 7.36 9.88 -6.23
N ASP A 15 8.59 9.97 -6.73
CA ASP A 15 9.77 9.71 -5.92
C ASP A 15 10.16 11.00 -5.20
N ASN A 16 9.41 11.34 -4.17
CA ASN A 16 9.62 12.54 -3.36
C ASN A 16 10.01 12.17 -1.95
N PRO A 17 10.80 13.01 -1.27
CA PRO A 17 11.11 12.77 0.13
C PRO A 17 9.82 12.65 0.95
N GLY A 18 9.78 11.66 1.82
CA GLY A 18 8.63 11.43 2.69
C GLY A 18 7.45 10.74 2.05
N GLN A 19 7.49 10.46 0.74
CA GLN A 19 6.35 9.85 0.06
C GLN A 19 6.04 8.47 0.63
N LEU A 20 7.06 7.65 0.81
CA LEU A 20 6.86 6.32 1.34
C LEU A 20 6.35 6.37 2.78
N SER A 21 6.81 7.35 3.55
CA SER A 21 6.34 7.52 4.93
C SER A 21 4.85 7.80 4.99
N LEU A 22 4.31 8.56 4.04
CA LEU A 22 2.87 8.80 3.99
C LEU A 22 2.12 7.48 3.80
N ILE A 23 2.62 6.63 2.93
CA ILE A 23 1.99 5.34 2.65
C ILE A 23 2.06 4.45 3.89
N LEU A 24 3.24 4.35 4.49
CA LEU A 24 3.41 3.48 5.66
C LEU A 24 2.56 3.97 6.82
N ASN A 25 2.42 5.29 6.98
CA ASN A 25 1.55 5.85 7.99
C ASN A 25 0.09 5.43 7.79
N LEU A 26 -0.38 5.45 6.56
CA LEU A 26 -1.76 5.08 6.29
C LEU A 26 -1.99 3.60 6.61
N PHE A 27 -1.03 2.73 6.25
CA PHE A 27 -1.11 1.33 6.64
C PHE A 27 -1.21 1.18 8.15
N ALA A 28 -0.39 1.92 8.88
CA ALA A 28 -0.40 1.85 10.34
C ALA A 28 -1.73 2.37 10.91
N GLN A 29 -2.24 3.46 10.40
CA GLN A 29 -3.49 4.03 10.89
C GLN A 29 -4.67 3.12 10.66
N ARG A 30 -4.65 2.37 9.57
CA ARG A 30 -5.75 1.47 9.22
C ARG A 30 -5.51 0.05 9.73
N GLN A 31 -4.41 -0.17 10.42
CA GLN A 31 -4.05 -1.46 11.01
C GLN A 31 -3.89 -2.55 9.96
N ALA A 32 -3.32 -2.18 8.85
CA ALA A 32 -2.88 -3.13 7.85
C ALA A 32 -1.44 -3.52 8.19
N ASN A 33 -1.23 -4.79 8.50
CA ASN A 33 0.07 -5.26 8.96
C ASN A 33 0.95 -5.61 7.76
N ILE A 34 1.98 -4.82 7.54
CA ILE A 34 2.87 -5.01 6.40
C ILE A 34 3.77 -6.21 6.65
N LEU A 35 3.76 -7.15 5.72
CA LEU A 35 4.61 -8.33 5.77
C LEU A 35 5.88 -8.15 4.96
N THR A 36 5.75 -7.62 3.75
CA THR A 36 6.91 -7.36 2.90
C THR A 36 6.71 -6.06 2.16
N ILE A 37 7.81 -5.41 1.85
CA ILE A 37 7.80 -4.21 1.05
C ILE A 37 9.00 -4.26 0.12
N ASN A 38 8.78 -3.94 -1.15
CA ASN A 38 9.80 -3.97 -2.16
C ASN A 38 9.66 -2.71 -3.00
N SER A 39 10.74 -1.98 -3.15
CA SER A 39 10.70 -0.68 -3.81
C SER A 39 11.71 -0.66 -4.95
N ILE A 40 11.25 -0.24 -6.12
CA ILE A 40 12.10 -0.04 -7.28
C ILE A 40 11.98 1.41 -7.69
N VAL A 41 13.12 2.08 -7.85
CA VAL A 41 13.14 3.48 -8.25
C VAL A 41 13.56 3.55 -9.71
N PRO A 42 12.62 3.71 -10.62
CA PRO A 42 12.95 3.88 -12.02
C PRO A 42 13.49 5.28 -12.27
N THR A 43 13.91 5.52 -13.50
CA THR A 43 14.66 6.72 -13.82
C THR A 43 13.79 7.96 -14.04
N ASN A 44 12.48 7.86 -13.94
CA ASN A 44 11.57 8.92 -14.35
C ASN A 44 11.00 9.72 -13.19
N GLY A 45 11.65 9.71 -12.03
CA GLY A 45 11.11 10.43 -10.88
C GLY A 45 9.91 9.76 -10.24
N CYS A 46 9.69 8.50 -10.53
CA CYS A 46 8.62 7.70 -9.94
C CYS A 46 9.21 6.47 -9.28
N ALA A 47 8.49 5.90 -8.36
CA ALA A 47 8.89 4.66 -7.69
C ALA A 47 7.76 3.67 -7.78
N VAL A 48 8.08 2.40 -7.99
CA VAL A 48 7.12 1.31 -7.93
C VAL A 48 7.36 0.58 -6.62
N VAL A 49 6.32 0.50 -5.80
CA VAL A 49 6.41 -0.14 -4.49
C VAL A 49 5.40 -1.27 -4.44
N THR A 50 5.88 -2.46 -4.10
CA THR A 50 5.02 -3.62 -3.93
C THR A 50 4.96 -3.95 -2.45
N ILE A 51 3.76 -4.01 -1.90
CA ILE A 51 3.56 -4.23 -0.47
C ILE A 51 2.62 -5.41 -0.29
N SER A 52 3.05 -6.39 0.51
CA SER A 52 2.16 -7.45 0.96
C SER A 52 1.79 -7.18 2.40
N ALA A 53 0.51 -7.24 2.71
CA ALA A 53 0.03 -6.90 4.03
C ALA A 53 -1.14 -7.78 4.42
N GLU A 54 -1.27 -8.02 5.72
CA GLU A 54 -2.43 -8.70 6.28
C GLU A 54 -3.51 -7.69 6.55
N THR A 55 -4.74 -8.04 6.18
CA THR A 55 -5.88 -7.14 6.34
C THR A 55 -6.86 -7.61 7.40
N ILE A 56 -6.49 -8.63 8.18
CA ILE A 56 -7.41 -9.20 9.15
C ILE A 56 -7.84 -8.19 10.22
N GLU A 57 -6.95 -7.26 10.55
CA GLU A 57 -7.23 -6.25 11.56
C GLU A 57 -7.55 -4.89 10.96
N LEU A 58 -7.76 -4.85 9.66
CA LEU A 58 -8.04 -3.60 8.96
C LEU A 58 -9.31 -2.97 9.55
N ASN A 59 -9.24 -1.69 9.90
CA ASN A 59 -10.33 -1.04 10.61
C ASN A 59 -11.30 -0.30 9.68
N VAL A 60 -11.14 -0.48 8.37
CA VAL A 60 -12.09 0.02 7.37
C VAL A 60 -12.24 -1.07 6.32
N ALA A 61 -13.22 -0.95 5.45
CA ALA A 61 -13.37 -1.88 4.33
C ALA A 61 -12.17 -1.77 3.41
N LEU A 62 -11.79 -2.87 2.77
CA LEU A 62 -10.64 -2.88 1.88
C LEU A 62 -10.79 -1.87 0.76
N GLU A 63 -12.00 -1.72 0.23
CA GLU A 63 -12.25 -0.75 -0.84
C GLU A 63 -12.02 0.67 -0.36
N GLU A 64 -12.38 0.96 0.87
CA GLU A 64 -12.16 2.26 1.46
C GLU A 64 -10.67 2.52 1.63
N PHE A 65 -9.92 1.51 2.08
CA PHE A 65 -8.49 1.61 2.24
C PHE A 65 -7.81 1.90 0.90
N LEU A 66 -8.23 1.18 -0.15
CA LEU A 66 -7.68 1.41 -1.48
C LEU A 66 -7.98 2.82 -1.97
N ARG A 67 -9.19 3.31 -1.71
CA ARG A 67 -9.56 4.67 -2.09
C ARG A 67 -8.66 5.68 -1.38
N GLU A 68 -8.42 5.48 -0.11
CA GLU A 68 -7.54 6.37 0.65
C GLU A 68 -6.12 6.36 0.12
N LEU A 69 -5.63 5.17 -0.26
CA LEU A 69 -4.31 5.08 -0.87
C LEU A 69 -4.26 5.89 -2.17
N ARG A 70 -5.28 5.73 -3.00
CA ARG A 70 -5.32 6.42 -4.29
C ARG A 70 -5.44 7.93 -4.13
N GLU A 71 -6.03 8.38 -3.04
CA GLU A 71 -6.19 9.81 -2.77
C GLU A 71 -5.01 10.41 -2.03
N THR A 72 -4.07 9.59 -1.60
CA THR A 72 -2.88 10.09 -0.91
C THR A 72 -2.01 10.88 -1.89
N ARG A 73 -1.52 12.04 -1.43
CA ARG A 73 -0.69 12.88 -2.27
C ARG A 73 0.53 12.12 -2.76
N GLY A 74 0.80 12.21 -4.04
CA GLY A 74 1.95 11.56 -4.64
C GLY A 74 1.69 10.16 -5.16
N VAL A 75 0.51 9.60 -4.90
CA VAL A 75 0.14 8.29 -5.41
C VAL A 75 -0.44 8.46 -6.81
N ILE A 76 0.19 7.83 -7.79
CA ILE A 76 -0.28 7.88 -9.18
C ILE A 76 -1.22 6.74 -9.45
N LYS A 77 -0.89 5.54 -8.97
CA LYS A 77 -1.74 4.36 -9.13
C LYS A 77 -1.61 3.48 -7.91
N ALA A 78 -2.67 2.74 -7.61
CA ALA A 78 -2.66 1.76 -6.53
C ALA A 78 -3.57 0.63 -6.94
N ASP A 79 -3.03 -0.57 -7.09
CA ASP A 79 -3.78 -1.72 -7.58
C ASP A 79 -3.44 -2.96 -6.75
N ILE A 80 -4.42 -3.84 -6.63
CA ILE A 80 -4.19 -5.13 -6.00
C ILE A 80 -3.66 -6.07 -7.07
N LEU A 81 -2.50 -6.69 -6.80
CA LEU A 81 -1.94 -7.69 -7.70
C LEU A 81 -2.47 -9.07 -7.38
N ALA A 82 -2.61 -9.37 -6.09
CA ALA A 82 -3.04 -10.68 -5.65
C ALA A 82 -3.66 -10.58 -4.27
N GLY A 83 -4.57 -11.49 -3.97
CA GLY A 83 -5.18 -11.55 -2.67
C GLY A 83 -5.57 -12.97 -2.33
N SER A 84 -5.68 -13.27 -1.05
CA SER A 84 -6.09 -14.59 -0.61
C SER A 84 -7.05 -14.52 0.57
#